data_30baff46c3d7155f49b12b58428ce216
#
_entry.id   30baff46c3d7155f49b12b58428ce216
#
_cell.length_a   1.000
_cell.length_b   1.000
_cell.length_c   1.000
_cell.angle_alpha   90.00
_cell.angle_beta   90.00
_cell.angle_gamma   90.00
#
_symmetry.space_group_name_H-M   'P 1'
#
loop_
_entity.id
_entity.type
_entity.pdbx_description
1 polymer ?
#
loop_
_entity_poly.entity_id
_entity_poly.type
_entity_poly.pdbx_seq_one_letter_code
_entity_poly.pdbx_strand_id
1 'polypeptide(L)'
;MKRVKDFPQLALKPQSGETPMKTIWPTGHSLTRATRFFTVVLTCMLAAAQSQKSNANLITITLAGQSMIRSDIRQTAPAAVPVIQGLLKGDVLFTNFEATVAEKGETVREGRGFLTPPEALDAISKFGFNLLALSGNHAFDLKATGIQNTIREADIRKIVHAGTGNTLAGAAAPGYLHTPKGVIALIASASGLIAPGGSAGPDRPGVNELRVEAGDKENEATIDLPGAPANTPNPEDSQRILQSIRDARKQADLIIVYQHNHVFGNHAFSTIFTEGMQERLAPNDWLKKWTHAEVDAGADIVVMHGAPLLHGIEIYRGKPIFYDLGNFIYNVPPTLTYIDEPMNWESAVAHVEFQGRTLHSIALRPIVMNNLGEGQPDVHNEYASNQFLHTRGLPSPATGARAGYILERLAELSKPFATKFEIKGDLAEIKLRAGN
;
A
#
# COMPACT_ATOMS: atom_id res chain seq x y z
N MET A 1 -29.96 -13.56 -46.19
CA MET A 1 -31.13 -14.39 -46.43
C MET A 1 -30.98 -15.72 -45.73
N LYS A 2 -31.65 -15.87 -44.53
CA LYS A 2 -32.18 -17.12 -43.98
C LYS A 2 -32.94 -16.76 -42.72
N ARG A 3 -34.15 -17.27 -42.64
CA ARG A 3 -35.29 -16.83 -41.78
C ARG A 3 -35.17 -17.33 -40.33
N VAL A 4 -35.71 -16.49 -39.44
CA VAL A 4 -36.12 -16.74 -38.06
C VAL A 4 -37.19 -17.85 -38.04
N LYS A 5 -37.16 -18.77 -37.06
CA LYS A 5 -38.22 -19.73 -36.75
C LYS A 5 -38.81 -19.43 -35.38
N ASP A 6 -40.15 -19.44 -35.41
CA ASP A 6 -41.12 -19.12 -34.39
C ASP A 6 -41.08 -20.05 -33.18
N PHE A 7 -41.38 -19.51 -32.00
CA PHE A 7 -41.79 -20.26 -30.80
C PHE A 7 -43.29 -20.15 -30.58
N PRO A 8 -44.01 -21.23 -30.19
CA PRO A 8 -45.45 -21.20 -30.00
C PRO A 8 -45.84 -20.71 -28.60
N GLN A 9 -46.92 -19.91 -28.59
CA GLN A 9 -47.64 -19.50 -27.38
C GLN A 9 -48.46 -20.65 -26.83
N LEU A 10 -48.45 -20.85 -25.52
CA LEU A 10 -49.37 -21.73 -24.80
C LEU A 10 -50.44 -20.88 -24.10
N ALA A 11 -51.71 -21.17 -24.46
CA ALA A 11 -52.88 -20.52 -23.95
C ALA A 11 -53.27 -21.08 -22.58
N LEU A 12 -53.63 -20.18 -21.66
CA LEU A 12 -54.27 -20.49 -20.39
C LEU A 12 -55.78 -20.63 -20.53
N LYS A 13 -56.33 -21.73 -20.04
CA LYS A 13 -57.77 -21.90 -19.82
C LYS A 13 -58.12 -21.67 -18.36
N PRO A 14 -59.27 -21.03 -18.05
CA PRO A 14 -59.72 -20.86 -16.68
C PRO A 14 -60.57 -22.09 -16.26
N GLN A 15 -60.37 -22.55 -15.02
CA GLN A 15 -61.34 -23.46 -14.35
C GLN A 15 -61.98 -22.77 -13.15
N SER A 16 -63.26 -22.63 -13.20
CA SER A 16 -64.17 -22.28 -12.13
C SER A 16 -64.49 -23.52 -11.27
N GLY A 17 -64.54 -23.37 -9.97
CA GLY A 17 -64.98 -24.42 -9.06
C GLY A 17 -65.08 -23.92 -7.64
N GLU A 18 -66.21 -23.35 -7.26
CA GLU A 18 -66.58 -23.03 -5.87
C GLU A 18 -66.94 -24.33 -5.11
N THR A 19 -66.43 -24.46 -3.88
CA THR A 19 -66.92 -25.38 -2.88
C THR A 19 -66.87 -24.74 -1.48
N PRO A 20 -67.91 -24.96 -0.63
CA PRO A 20 -68.20 -24.09 0.49
C PRO A 20 -67.34 -24.34 1.74
N MET A 21 -67.10 -23.23 2.44
CA MET A 21 -66.41 -23.12 3.68
C MET A 21 -67.06 -23.81 4.85
N LYS A 22 -66.46 -24.84 5.41
CA LYS A 22 -66.85 -25.38 6.74
C LYS A 22 -65.96 -24.71 7.80
N THR A 23 -66.57 -23.93 8.66
CA THR A 23 -66.01 -23.30 9.84
C THR A 23 -65.67 -24.38 10.89
N ILE A 24 -64.42 -24.61 11.16
CA ILE A 24 -63.97 -25.43 12.27
C ILE A 24 -63.13 -24.50 13.19
N TRP A 25 -63.62 -24.32 14.41
CA TRP A 25 -62.85 -23.67 15.49
C TRP A 25 -61.82 -24.64 15.99
N PRO A 26 -60.49 -24.28 16.09
CA PRO A 26 -59.52 -25.09 16.79
C PRO A 26 -59.48 -24.66 18.26
N THR A 27 -59.78 -25.59 19.13
CA THR A 27 -59.51 -25.57 20.55
C THR A 27 -58.04 -25.53 20.83
N GLY A 28 -57.66 -24.68 21.76
CA GLY A 28 -56.38 -24.48 22.47
C GLY A 28 -55.26 -25.46 22.24
N HIS A 29 -54.11 -24.88 21.86
CA HIS A 29 -52.71 -25.22 22.11
C HIS A 29 -51.82 -24.57 21.06
N SER A 30 -51.53 -23.25 21.15
CA SER A 30 -50.48 -22.65 20.30
C SER A 30 -49.77 -21.40 20.87
N LEU A 31 -49.83 -21.21 22.20
CA LEU A 31 -49.06 -20.08 22.81
C LEU A 31 -47.55 -20.35 22.88
N THR A 32 -47.14 -21.62 22.87
CA THR A 32 -45.67 -21.99 23.00
C THR A 32 -44.90 -21.92 21.69
N ARG A 33 -45.52 -21.96 20.53
CA ARG A 33 -44.80 -21.85 19.23
C ARG A 33 -44.57 -20.40 18.80
N ALA A 34 -45.55 -19.51 19.06
CA ALA A 34 -45.40 -18.09 18.73
C ALA A 34 -44.29 -17.42 19.56
N THR A 35 -44.18 -17.77 20.87
CA THR A 35 -43.12 -17.22 21.75
C THR A 35 -41.72 -17.66 21.32
N ARG A 36 -41.55 -18.90 20.88
CA ARG A 36 -40.25 -19.39 20.37
C ARG A 36 -39.83 -18.73 19.05
N PHE A 37 -40.81 -18.46 18.16
CA PHE A 37 -40.51 -17.77 16.90
C PHE A 37 -40.13 -16.31 17.11
N PHE A 38 -40.82 -15.60 18.03
CA PHE A 38 -40.50 -14.22 18.39
C PHE A 38 -39.15 -14.10 19.09
N THR A 39 -38.78 -15.05 19.94
CA THR A 39 -37.47 -15.06 20.62
C THR A 39 -36.31 -15.30 19.64
N VAL A 40 -36.46 -16.22 18.67
CA VAL A 40 -35.47 -16.50 17.64
C VAL A 40 -35.30 -15.30 16.70
N VAL A 41 -36.38 -14.66 16.26
CA VAL A 41 -36.31 -13.47 15.40
C VAL A 41 -35.70 -12.29 16.14
N LEU A 42 -36.03 -12.08 17.41
CA LEU A 42 -35.47 -11.01 18.23
C LEU A 42 -33.97 -11.25 18.51
N THR A 43 -33.56 -12.51 18.74
CA THR A 43 -32.14 -12.88 18.92
C THR A 43 -31.35 -12.70 17.62
N CYS A 44 -31.94 -13.07 16.48
CA CYS A 44 -31.31 -12.83 15.17
C CYS A 44 -31.21 -11.33 14.83
N MET A 45 -32.24 -10.52 15.16
CA MET A 45 -32.18 -9.06 14.96
C MET A 45 -31.19 -8.39 15.91
N LEU A 46 -31.07 -8.82 17.15
CA LEU A 46 -30.09 -8.34 18.11
C LEU A 46 -28.66 -8.74 17.69
N ALA A 47 -28.47 -9.97 17.24
CA ALA A 47 -27.20 -10.44 16.71
C ALA A 47 -26.79 -9.68 15.41
N ALA A 48 -27.75 -9.43 14.50
CA ALA A 48 -27.52 -8.62 13.32
C ALA A 48 -27.22 -7.15 13.65
N ALA A 49 -27.92 -6.56 14.64
CA ALA A 49 -27.66 -5.20 15.11
C ALA A 49 -26.32 -5.08 15.86
N GLN A 50 -25.90 -6.11 16.61
CA GLN A 50 -24.59 -6.18 17.23
C GLN A 50 -23.48 -6.36 16.18
N SER A 51 -23.68 -7.19 15.16
CA SER A 51 -22.76 -7.35 14.03
C SER A 51 -22.63 -6.05 13.24
N GLN A 52 -23.72 -5.33 12.97
CA GLN A 52 -23.67 -4.01 12.34
C GLN A 52 -22.98 -2.95 13.20
N LYS A 53 -23.15 -2.96 14.54
CA LYS A 53 -22.45 -2.06 15.46
C LYS A 53 -20.96 -2.40 15.58
N SER A 54 -20.57 -3.67 15.50
CA SER A 54 -19.15 -4.08 15.53
C SER A 54 -18.43 -3.64 14.26
N ASN A 55 -19.06 -3.74 13.10
CA ASN A 55 -18.49 -3.30 11.83
C ASN A 55 -18.42 -1.77 11.69
N ALA A 56 -19.30 -1.02 12.37
CA ALA A 56 -19.29 0.45 12.34
C ALA A 56 -18.05 1.08 13.00
N ASN A 57 -17.31 0.33 13.83
CA ASN A 57 -16.13 0.81 14.55
C ASN A 57 -14.79 0.33 13.95
N LEU A 58 -14.81 -0.40 12.83
CA LEU A 58 -13.58 -0.82 12.18
C LEU A 58 -13.00 0.34 11.36
N ILE A 59 -11.72 0.64 11.57
CA ILE A 59 -10.95 1.51 10.68
C ILE A 59 -10.34 0.62 9.60
N THR A 60 -10.64 0.92 8.34
CA THR A 60 -10.08 0.21 7.19
C THR A 60 -8.95 1.04 6.56
N ILE A 61 -7.77 0.46 6.50
CA ILE A 61 -6.56 1.05 5.93
C ILE A 61 -6.18 0.25 4.69
N THR A 62 -6.10 0.91 3.55
CA THR A 62 -5.58 0.32 2.32
C THR A 62 -4.15 0.80 2.10
N LEU A 63 -3.23 -0.15 2.03
CA LEU A 63 -1.83 0.08 1.72
C LEU A 63 -1.59 -0.36 0.27
N ALA A 64 -1.17 0.56 -0.56
CA ALA A 64 -0.73 0.29 -1.93
C ALA A 64 0.80 0.35 -2.02
N GLY A 65 1.35 -0.31 -3.01
CA GLY A 65 2.76 -0.23 -3.37
C GLY A 65 3.20 1.20 -3.69
N GLN A 66 4.47 1.39 -4.06
CA GLN A 66 5.00 2.71 -4.41
C GLN A 66 4.38 3.26 -5.69
N SER A 67 4.22 4.59 -5.74
CA SER A 67 3.65 5.31 -6.88
C SER A 67 4.71 6.21 -7.51
N MET A 68 5.32 5.71 -8.59
CA MET A 68 6.19 6.45 -9.50
C MET A 68 5.36 6.97 -10.68
N ILE A 69 4.67 8.08 -10.49
CA ILE A 69 3.72 8.65 -11.43
C ILE A 69 4.34 9.84 -12.17
N ARG A 70 4.22 9.88 -13.52
CA ARG A 70 4.83 10.92 -14.37
C ARG A 70 3.84 11.88 -15.02
N SER A 71 2.54 11.66 -14.86
CA SER A 71 1.53 12.47 -15.54
C SER A 71 0.23 12.53 -14.78
N ASP A 72 -0.66 13.42 -15.19
CA ASP A 72 -2.05 13.39 -14.79
C ASP A 72 -2.79 12.23 -15.50
N ILE A 73 -2.83 11.07 -14.87
CA ILE A 73 -3.48 9.86 -15.40
C ILE A 73 -4.97 10.10 -15.71
N ARG A 74 -5.62 11.08 -15.09
CA ARG A 74 -7.01 11.45 -15.40
C ARG A 74 -7.15 11.91 -16.86
N GLN A 75 -6.08 12.48 -17.43
CA GLN A 75 -6.02 12.98 -18.80
C GLN A 75 -5.29 11.99 -19.72
N THR A 76 -4.19 11.42 -19.27
CA THR A 76 -3.31 10.60 -20.13
C THR A 76 -3.79 9.16 -20.27
N ALA A 77 -4.51 8.63 -19.27
CA ALA A 77 -5.08 7.29 -19.29
C ALA A 77 -6.41 7.22 -18.50
N PRO A 78 -7.46 7.96 -18.92
CA PRO A 78 -8.70 8.12 -18.15
C PRO A 78 -9.43 6.79 -17.88
N ALA A 79 -9.27 5.79 -18.74
CA ALA A 79 -9.86 4.46 -18.56
C ALA A 79 -9.26 3.70 -17.36
N ALA A 80 -8.04 4.02 -16.94
CA ALA A 80 -7.41 3.41 -15.76
C ALA A 80 -8.00 3.94 -14.43
N VAL A 81 -8.57 5.15 -14.41
CA VAL A 81 -9.07 5.77 -13.19
C VAL A 81 -10.08 4.90 -12.43
N PRO A 82 -11.18 4.41 -13.04
CA PRO A 82 -12.14 3.56 -12.33
C PRO A 82 -11.53 2.20 -11.91
N VAL A 83 -10.58 1.67 -12.65
CA VAL A 83 -9.87 0.43 -12.31
C VAL A 83 -9.06 0.64 -11.03
N ILE A 84 -8.27 1.71 -10.98
CA ILE A 84 -7.45 2.07 -9.82
C ILE A 84 -8.34 2.33 -8.59
N GLN A 85 -9.42 3.10 -8.74
CA GLN A 85 -10.39 3.34 -7.67
C GLN A 85 -11.06 2.05 -7.16
N GLY A 86 -11.25 1.07 -8.03
CA GLY A 86 -11.77 -0.25 -7.67
C GLY A 86 -10.84 -1.08 -6.78
N LEU A 87 -9.54 -0.79 -6.81
CA LEU A 87 -8.53 -1.42 -5.96
C LEU A 87 -8.42 -0.75 -4.58
N LEU A 88 -8.81 0.51 -4.47
CA LEU A 88 -8.59 1.37 -3.30
C LEU A 88 -9.91 1.63 -2.57
N LYS A 89 -10.09 1.01 -1.41
CA LYS A 89 -11.30 1.18 -0.58
C LYS A 89 -10.92 1.22 0.89
N GLY A 90 -11.42 2.19 1.62
CA GLY A 90 -11.16 2.31 3.05
C GLY A 90 -11.27 3.73 3.56
N ASP A 91 -11.08 3.90 4.87
CA ASP A 91 -11.05 5.21 5.53
C ASP A 91 -9.70 5.91 5.29
N VAL A 92 -8.62 5.12 5.18
CA VAL A 92 -7.25 5.56 4.92
C VAL A 92 -6.72 4.85 3.68
N LEU A 93 -6.29 5.63 2.69
CA LEU A 93 -5.69 5.13 1.46
C LEU A 93 -4.26 5.67 1.36
N PHE A 94 -3.30 4.78 1.56
CA PHE A 94 -1.88 5.09 1.66
C PHE A 94 -1.09 4.60 0.44
N THR A 95 -0.14 5.43 -0.01
CA THR A 95 0.96 5.05 -0.92
C THR A 95 2.20 5.87 -0.61
N ASN A 96 3.37 5.40 -1.06
CA ASN A 96 4.56 6.23 -1.19
C ASN A 96 4.50 6.98 -2.52
N PHE A 97 4.67 8.29 -2.47
CA PHE A 97 4.83 9.13 -3.66
C PHE A 97 6.32 9.28 -3.95
N GLU A 98 6.84 8.40 -4.80
CA GLU A 98 8.24 8.34 -5.15
C GLU A 98 8.55 9.19 -6.38
N ALA A 99 8.49 10.50 -6.18
CA ALA A 99 8.75 11.49 -7.22
C ALA A 99 9.03 12.85 -6.59
N THR A 100 9.63 13.74 -7.37
CA THR A 100 9.73 15.18 -7.07
C THR A 100 8.78 15.95 -7.98
N VAL A 101 7.93 16.82 -7.40
CA VAL A 101 7.04 17.66 -8.19
C VAL A 101 7.83 18.82 -8.80
N ALA A 102 7.81 18.91 -10.13
CA ALA A 102 8.37 20.02 -10.89
C ALA A 102 7.51 21.28 -10.73
N GLU A 103 8.09 22.47 -10.94
CA GLU A 103 7.30 23.70 -11.01
C GLU A 103 6.35 23.68 -12.21
N LYS A 104 5.23 24.37 -12.06
CA LYS A 104 4.22 24.44 -13.12
C LYS A 104 4.82 24.99 -14.40
N GLY A 105 4.75 24.21 -15.47
CA GLY A 105 5.30 24.58 -16.77
C GLY A 105 6.76 24.17 -17.00
N GLU A 106 7.45 23.61 -16.00
CA GLU A 106 8.72 22.90 -16.24
C GLU A 106 8.45 21.61 -17.00
N THR A 107 9.22 21.39 -18.07
CA THR A 107 9.27 20.10 -18.70
C THR A 107 10.14 19.16 -17.90
N VAL A 108 9.65 17.96 -17.64
CA VAL A 108 10.47 16.86 -17.08
C VAL A 108 11.63 16.63 -18.04
N ARG A 109 12.86 16.99 -17.63
CA ARG A 109 14.05 16.90 -18.46
C ARG A 109 14.72 15.55 -18.28
N GLU A 110 15.28 15.04 -19.37
CA GLU A 110 16.09 13.81 -19.40
C GLU A 110 17.19 13.79 -18.33
N GLY A 111 17.43 12.61 -17.75
CA GLY A 111 18.56 12.34 -16.87
C GLY A 111 18.57 13.09 -15.55
N ARG A 112 17.46 13.66 -15.12
CA ARG A 112 17.34 14.41 -13.86
C ARG A 112 16.46 13.75 -12.81
N GLY A 113 16.44 12.46 -12.75
CA GLY A 113 15.68 11.72 -11.74
C GLY A 113 14.21 11.55 -12.08
N PHE A 114 13.39 11.34 -11.05
CA PHE A 114 11.97 11.06 -11.24
C PHE A 114 11.11 12.31 -10.98
N LEU A 115 10.96 13.12 -12.01
CA LEU A 115 10.17 14.36 -11.96
C LEU A 115 8.73 14.13 -12.42
N THR A 116 7.80 14.83 -11.81
CA THR A 116 6.37 14.75 -12.16
C THR A 116 5.72 16.15 -12.14
N PRO A 117 4.72 16.40 -12.99
CA PRO A 117 3.97 17.65 -12.93
C PRO A 117 3.05 17.70 -11.70
N PRO A 118 2.71 18.91 -11.17
CA PRO A 118 1.82 19.05 -10.02
C PRO A 118 0.46 18.35 -10.20
N GLU A 119 -0.06 18.28 -11.42
CA GLU A 119 -1.33 17.65 -11.77
C GLU A 119 -1.34 16.12 -11.52
N ALA A 120 -0.18 15.48 -11.41
CA ALA A 120 -0.08 14.09 -10.99
C ALA A 120 -0.65 13.87 -9.57
N LEU A 121 -0.50 14.85 -8.67
CA LEU A 121 -1.12 14.80 -7.35
C LEU A 121 -2.65 14.95 -7.39
N ASP A 122 -3.20 15.59 -8.42
CA ASP A 122 -4.65 15.59 -8.64
C ASP A 122 -5.15 14.20 -9.03
N ALA A 123 -4.36 13.44 -9.82
CA ALA A 123 -4.68 12.05 -10.13
C ALA A 123 -4.61 11.18 -8.86
N ILE A 124 -3.57 11.32 -8.05
CA ILE A 124 -3.41 10.64 -6.75
C ILE A 124 -4.63 10.92 -5.83
N SER A 125 -5.02 12.19 -5.71
CA SER A 125 -6.21 12.58 -4.95
C SER A 125 -7.50 12.00 -5.54
N LYS A 126 -7.63 11.99 -6.88
CA LYS A 126 -8.79 11.42 -7.58
C LYS A 126 -8.94 9.92 -7.38
N PHE A 127 -7.83 9.21 -7.23
CA PHE A 127 -7.84 7.78 -6.90
C PHE A 127 -8.37 7.53 -5.48
N GLY A 128 -8.28 8.54 -4.62
CA GLY A 128 -8.74 8.50 -3.24
C GLY A 128 -7.62 8.48 -2.21
N PHE A 129 -6.35 8.51 -2.62
CA PHE A 129 -5.24 8.59 -1.66
C PHE A 129 -5.34 9.85 -0.82
N ASN A 130 -5.32 9.68 0.49
CA ASN A 130 -5.43 10.73 1.49
C ASN A 130 -4.25 10.77 2.47
N LEU A 131 -3.30 9.83 2.33
CA LEU A 131 -2.11 9.73 3.16
C LEU A 131 -0.90 9.33 2.31
N LEU A 132 0.13 10.19 2.24
CA LEU A 132 1.32 9.98 1.41
C LEU A 132 2.61 9.97 2.21
N ALA A 133 3.48 8.98 1.97
CA ALA A 133 4.88 9.11 2.32
C ALA A 133 5.61 9.85 1.19
N LEU A 134 6.31 10.94 1.54
CA LEU A 134 7.11 11.72 0.61
C LEU A 134 8.61 11.46 0.76
N SER A 135 9.01 10.62 1.73
CA SER A 135 10.40 10.21 1.88
C SER A 135 10.77 9.17 0.83
N GLY A 136 11.89 9.39 0.15
CA GLY A 136 12.44 8.48 -0.85
C GLY A 136 13.70 9.06 -1.47
N ASN A 137 14.45 8.24 -2.21
CA ASN A 137 15.66 8.65 -2.90
C ASN A 137 15.39 9.71 -3.98
N HIS A 138 14.21 9.67 -4.62
CA HIS A 138 13.80 10.66 -5.64
C HIS A 138 13.20 11.94 -5.07
N ALA A 139 13.00 12.07 -3.76
CA ALA A 139 12.43 13.28 -3.16
C ALA A 139 13.31 14.53 -3.36
N PHE A 140 14.62 14.36 -3.53
CA PHE A 140 15.59 15.44 -3.65
C PHE A 140 16.11 15.66 -5.09
N ASP A 141 15.47 15.15 -6.10
CA ASP A 141 15.90 15.24 -7.51
C ASP A 141 15.94 16.68 -8.05
N LEU A 142 15.12 17.57 -7.51
CA LEU A 142 15.15 19.03 -7.74
C LEU A 142 15.72 19.80 -6.53
N LYS A 143 16.52 19.15 -5.68
CA LYS A 143 17.13 19.77 -4.50
C LYS A 143 16.09 20.31 -3.50
N ALA A 144 16.45 21.34 -2.72
CA ALA A 144 15.58 21.97 -1.74
C ALA A 144 14.27 22.50 -2.34
N THR A 145 14.33 23.07 -3.54
CA THR A 145 13.16 23.58 -4.26
C THR A 145 12.14 22.48 -4.55
N GLY A 146 12.62 21.28 -4.97
CA GLY A 146 11.76 20.12 -5.22
C GLY A 146 11.05 19.64 -3.96
N ILE A 147 11.74 19.59 -2.81
CA ILE A 147 11.14 19.27 -1.51
C ILE A 147 10.02 20.24 -1.18
N GLN A 148 10.31 21.55 -1.25
CA GLN A 148 9.35 22.61 -0.94
C GLN A 148 8.15 22.60 -1.88
N ASN A 149 8.39 22.36 -3.16
CA ASN A 149 7.37 22.30 -4.17
C ASN A 149 6.43 21.11 -3.96
N THR A 150 6.99 19.92 -3.70
CA THR A 150 6.21 18.72 -3.44
C THR A 150 5.33 18.86 -2.19
N ILE A 151 5.87 19.40 -1.10
CA ILE A 151 5.13 19.70 0.13
C ILE A 151 3.98 20.66 -0.18
N ARG A 152 4.27 21.81 -0.82
CA ARG A 152 3.26 22.82 -1.17
C ARG A 152 2.13 22.25 -2.00
N GLU A 153 2.45 21.45 -3.01
CA GLU A 153 1.46 20.85 -3.92
C GLU A 153 0.60 19.79 -3.25
N ALA A 154 1.14 19.04 -2.28
CA ALA A 154 0.38 18.14 -1.43
C ALA A 154 -0.56 18.91 -0.48
N ASP A 155 -0.05 19.98 0.16
CA ASP A 155 -0.82 20.86 1.07
C ASP A 155 -2.00 21.54 0.38
N ILE A 156 -1.79 22.09 -0.83
CA ILE A 156 -2.85 22.73 -1.63
C ILE A 156 -4.01 21.74 -1.86
N ARG A 157 -3.69 20.45 -2.04
CA ARG A 157 -4.68 19.38 -2.26
C ARG A 157 -5.19 18.75 -0.96
N LYS A 158 -4.73 19.23 0.19
CA LYS A 158 -5.09 18.73 1.52
C LYS A 158 -4.79 17.22 1.69
N ILE A 159 -3.75 16.74 1.05
CA ILE A 159 -3.29 15.37 1.21
C ILE A 159 -2.32 15.35 2.40
N VAL A 160 -2.65 14.56 3.42
CA VAL A 160 -1.77 14.41 4.58
C VAL A 160 -0.50 13.65 4.17
N HIS A 161 0.66 14.15 4.59
CA HIS A 161 1.94 13.57 4.21
C HIS A 161 2.98 13.64 5.34
N ALA A 162 4.07 12.89 5.20
CA ALA A 162 5.21 12.88 6.11
C ALA A 162 6.50 12.47 5.38
N GLY A 163 7.65 12.72 6.02
CA GLY A 163 8.96 12.19 5.60
C GLY A 163 9.86 13.18 4.87
N THR A 164 9.34 14.34 4.50
CA THR A 164 10.13 15.48 4.00
C THR A 164 9.74 16.75 4.74
N GLY A 165 10.63 17.73 4.79
CA GLY A 165 10.36 18.98 5.50
C GLY A 165 11.32 20.09 5.10
N ASN A 166 10.99 21.33 5.48
CA ASN A 166 11.87 22.49 5.33
C ASN A 166 13.02 22.49 6.33
N THR A 167 12.92 21.68 7.36
CA THR A 167 13.92 21.44 8.41
C THR A 167 13.88 19.98 8.81
N LEU A 168 14.91 19.51 9.55
CA LEU A 168 14.91 18.16 10.11
C LEU A 168 13.72 17.90 11.05
N ALA A 169 13.36 18.89 11.86
CA ALA A 169 12.20 18.78 12.74
C ALA A 169 10.90 18.60 11.92
N GLY A 170 10.74 19.37 10.82
CA GLY A 170 9.61 19.23 9.93
C GLY A 170 9.59 17.91 9.17
N ALA A 171 10.75 17.43 8.70
CA ALA A 171 10.85 16.15 8.01
C ALA A 171 10.56 14.94 8.92
N ALA A 172 10.90 15.03 10.19
CA ALA A 172 10.66 14.00 11.21
C ALA A 172 9.25 14.10 11.85
N ALA A 173 8.53 15.19 11.61
CA ALA A 173 7.20 15.38 12.19
C ALA A 173 6.19 14.38 11.61
N PRO A 174 5.29 13.81 12.44
CA PRO A 174 4.19 13.01 11.96
C PRO A 174 3.18 13.83 11.14
N GLY A 175 2.64 13.24 10.07
CA GLY A 175 1.41 13.71 9.42
C GLY A 175 0.19 13.11 10.11
N TYR A 176 -0.83 13.90 10.43
CA TYR A 176 -2.04 13.43 11.11
C TYR A 176 -3.26 13.49 10.19
N LEU A 177 -3.82 12.34 9.87
CA LEU A 177 -5.07 12.21 9.12
C LEU A 177 -6.23 12.02 10.11
N HIS A 178 -7.15 12.99 10.12
CA HIS A 178 -8.36 12.91 10.91
C HIS A 178 -9.47 12.24 10.10
N THR A 179 -10.01 11.13 10.61
CA THR A 179 -11.18 10.43 10.05
C THR A 179 -12.33 10.45 11.06
N PRO A 180 -13.57 10.16 10.63
CA PRO A 180 -14.69 10.01 11.57
C PRO A 180 -14.50 8.88 12.59
N LYS A 181 -13.55 7.96 12.35
CA LYS A 181 -13.30 6.78 13.19
C LYS A 181 -12.05 6.90 14.07
N GLY A 182 -11.29 7.97 13.94
CA GLY A 182 -10.09 8.22 14.72
C GLY A 182 -9.00 8.98 13.96
N VAL A 183 -7.91 9.26 14.66
CA VAL A 183 -6.74 9.96 14.16
C VAL A 183 -5.65 8.95 13.79
N ILE A 184 -5.16 9.03 12.57
CA ILE A 184 -4.08 8.17 12.07
C ILE A 184 -2.83 9.03 11.88
N ALA A 185 -1.72 8.65 12.52
CA ALA A 185 -0.42 9.29 12.31
C ALA A 185 0.39 8.51 11.26
N LEU A 186 1.08 9.24 10.40
CA LEU A 186 2.11 8.72 9.50
C LEU A 186 3.46 9.27 9.93
N ILE A 187 4.43 8.40 10.21
CA ILE A 187 5.84 8.73 10.31
C ILE A 187 6.53 8.11 9.09
N ALA A 188 7.31 8.89 8.36
CA ALA A 188 7.98 8.38 7.18
C ALA A 188 9.48 8.72 7.19
N SER A 189 10.29 7.77 6.72
CA SER A 189 11.74 7.90 6.60
C SER A 189 12.26 7.24 5.33
N ALA A 190 13.53 7.47 4.99
CA ALA A 190 14.19 6.78 3.89
C ALA A 190 15.62 6.40 4.28
N SER A 191 16.12 5.29 3.73
CA SER A 191 17.50 4.81 3.92
C SER A 191 18.13 4.35 2.60
N GLY A 192 19.36 4.76 2.38
CA GLY A 192 20.12 4.47 1.16
C GLY A 192 19.70 5.33 -0.04
N LEU A 193 20.65 5.52 -0.94
CA LEU A 193 20.52 6.29 -2.19
C LEU A 193 20.04 7.75 -2.01
N ILE A 194 20.09 8.32 -0.81
CA ILE A 194 19.77 9.73 -0.63
C ILE A 194 20.90 10.57 -1.26
N ALA A 195 20.51 11.44 -2.20
CA ALA A 195 21.49 12.29 -2.89
C ALA A 195 22.29 13.18 -1.91
N PRO A 196 23.54 13.49 -2.19
CA PRO A 196 24.35 14.37 -1.35
C PRO A 196 23.64 15.70 -1.05
N GLY A 197 23.48 16.02 0.25
CA GLY A 197 22.73 17.17 0.71
C GLY A 197 21.20 16.98 0.76
N GLY A 198 20.69 15.78 0.44
CA GLY A 198 19.26 15.45 0.44
C GLY A 198 18.68 15.18 1.82
N SER A 199 19.50 14.85 2.81
CA SER A 199 19.04 14.73 4.20
C SER A 199 18.63 16.08 4.75
N ALA A 200 17.51 16.15 5.43
CA ALA A 200 17.07 17.37 6.10
C ALA A 200 18.07 17.80 7.18
N GLY A 201 18.27 19.09 7.33
CA GLY A 201 19.10 19.69 8.40
C GLY A 201 18.29 20.63 9.28
N PRO A 202 18.91 21.21 10.32
CA PRO A 202 18.22 22.15 11.21
C PRO A 202 17.52 23.27 10.44
N ASP A 203 18.20 23.84 9.41
CA ASP A 203 17.69 24.93 8.58
C ASP A 203 17.76 24.59 7.08
N ARG A 204 17.67 23.31 6.73
CA ARG A 204 17.81 22.83 5.35
C ARG A 204 16.67 21.86 5.00
N PRO A 205 15.95 22.14 3.90
CA PRO A 205 14.95 21.22 3.37
C PRO A 205 15.57 19.88 2.96
N GLY A 206 14.83 18.80 3.20
CA GLY A 206 15.28 17.47 2.83
C GLY A 206 14.40 16.36 3.34
N VAL A 207 14.94 15.16 3.29
CA VAL A 207 14.32 13.88 3.67
C VAL A 207 14.62 13.57 5.13
N ASN A 208 13.68 12.97 5.84
CA ASN A 208 13.90 12.32 7.14
C ASN A 208 14.69 11.03 6.91
N GLU A 209 16.01 11.14 6.83
CA GLU A 209 16.87 10.01 6.54
C GLU A 209 17.13 9.16 7.78
N LEU A 210 17.07 7.84 7.61
CA LEU A 210 17.68 6.85 8.49
C LEU A 210 18.99 6.42 7.85
N ARG A 211 20.10 7.01 8.24
CA ARG A 211 21.42 6.56 7.81
C ARG A 211 21.70 5.16 8.34
N VAL A 212 22.27 4.32 7.50
CA VAL A 212 22.65 2.95 7.86
C VAL A 212 24.14 2.79 7.66
N GLU A 213 24.83 2.44 8.74
CA GLU A 213 26.28 2.21 8.72
C GLU A 213 26.53 0.75 8.34
N ALA A 214 27.42 0.55 7.38
CA ALA A 214 27.83 -0.79 6.97
C ALA A 214 28.54 -1.51 8.12
N GLY A 215 28.17 -2.77 8.32
CA GLY A 215 28.81 -3.63 9.30
C GLY A 215 30.24 -3.98 8.91
N ASP A 216 30.49 -4.24 7.62
CA ASP A 216 31.83 -4.47 7.06
C ASP A 216 32.30 -3.20 6.33
N LYS A 217 33.19 -2.46 6.98
CA LYS A 217 33.77 -1.21 6.43
C LYS A 217 35.03 -1.45 5.60
N GLU A 218 35.61 -2.64 5.67
CA GLU A 218 36.95 -2.92 5.12
C GLU A 218 36.91 -3.73 3.82
N ASN A 219 35.80 -4.37 3.52
CA ASN A 219 35.73 -5.31 2.41
C ASN A 219 34.53 -5.06 1.48
N GLU A 220 34.74 -4.17 0.51
CA GLU A 220 33.73 -3.82 -0.51
C GLU A 220 33.33 -5.00 -1.42
N ALA A 221 34.06 -6.11 -1.35
CA ALA A 221 33.88 -7.28 -2.21
C ALA A 221 33.27 -8.48 -1.48
N THR A 222 33.05 -8.44 -0.19
CA THR A 222 32.44 -9.55 0.55
C THR A 222 30.92 -9.44 0.51
N ILE A 223 30.35 -10.21 -0.36
CA ILE A 223 29.00 -10.78 -0.29
C ILE A 223 28.76 -11.26 1.15
N ASP A 224 27.52 -11.16 1.63
CA ASP A 224 27.02 -11.65 2.91
C ASP A 224 27.53 -13.07 3.25
N LEU A 225 28.76 -13.15 3.70
CA LEU A 225 29.29 -14.40 4.22
C LEU A 225 28.63 -14.68 5.60
N PRO A 226 28.31 -15.94 5.91
CA PRO A 226 27.84 -16.30 7.24
C PRO A 226 28.79 -15.76 8.32
N GLY A 227 28.29 -14.85 9.19
CA GLY A 227 29.08 -14.23 10.25
C GLY A 227 29.63 -12.83 9.91
N ALA A 228 29.34 -12.27 8.72
CA ALA A 228 29.65 -10.87 8.44
C ALA A 228 28.91 -9.94 9.43
N PRO A 229 29.56 -8.84 9.89
CA PRO A 229 28.90 -7.88 10.76
C PRO A 229 27.65 -7.28 10.08
N ALA A 230 26.53 -7.27 10.78
CA ALA A 230 25.30 -6.68 10.27
C ALA A 230 25.41 -5.16 10.17
N ASN A 231 24.75 -4.58 9.15
CA ASN A 231 24.54 -3.15 9.07
C ASN A 231 23.82 -2.63 10.33
N THR A 232 24.07 -1.40 10.70
CA THR A 232 23.53 -0.78 11.91
C THR A 232 22.90 0.58 11.58
N PRO A 233 21.63 0.80 11.93
CA PRO A 233 21.03 2.12 11.84
C PRO A 233 21.78 3.14 12.70
N ASN A 234 21.99 4.35 12.17
CA ASN A 234 22.63 5.42 12.91
C ASN A 234 21.86 5.74 14.20
N PRO A 235 22.53 5.82 15.37
CA PRO A 235 21.86 5.98 16.66
C PRO A 235 21.03 7.26 16.78
N GLU A 236 21.52 8.40 16.26
CA GLU A 236 20.81 9.68 16.34
C GLU A 236 19.53 9.67 15.49
N ASP A 237 19.63 9.14 14.27
CA ASP A 237 18.49 9.00 13.36
C ASP A 237 17.45 8.03 13.94
N SER A 238 17.93 6.91 14.48
CA SER A 238 17.09 5.90 15.14
C SER A 238 16.33 6.51 16.33
N GLN A 239 17.05 7.24 17.21
CA GLN A 239 16.42 7.90 18.35
C GLN A 239 15.38 8.92 17.92
N ARG A 240 15.66 9.74 16.91
CA ARG A 240 14.73 10.73 16.34
C ARG A 240 13.45 10.06 15.85
N ILE A 241 13.56 9.03 15.01
CA ILE A 241 12.41 8.35 14.41
C ILE A 241 11.59 7.63 15.49
N LEU A 242 12.23 6.86 16.36
CA LEU A 242 11.53 6.16 17.46
C LEU A 242 10.89 7.15 18.44
N GLN A 243 11.47 8.34 18.64
CA GLN A 243 10.86 9.38 19.46
C GLN A 243 9.62 9.97 18.77
N SER A 244 9.66 10.21 17.46
CA SER A 244 8.48 10.66 16.69
C SER A 244 7.32 9.66 16.80
N ILE A 245 7.60 8.36 16.78
CA ILE A 245 6.58 7.31 16.96
C ILE A 245 5.96 7.40 18.38
N ARG A 246 6.81 7.50 19.43
CA ARG A 246 6.33 7.64 20.83
C ARG A 246 5.50 8.90 21.04
N ASP A 247 5.90 10.01 20.40
CA ASP A 247 5.17 11.28 20.53
C ASP A 247 3.85 11.25 19.75
N ALA A 248 3.83 10.65 18.57
CA ALA A 248 2.61 10.44 17.80
C ALA A 248 1.59 9.60 18.57
N ARG A 249 2.03 8.61 19.39
CA ARG A 249 1.14 7.77 20.20
C ARG A 249 0.31 8.54 21.22
N LYS A 250 0.73 9.73 21.59
CA LYS A 250 -0.01 10.61 22.50
C LYS A 250 -1.21 11.30 21.86
N GLN A 251 -1.27 11.33 20.51
CA GLN A 251 -2.23 12.11 19.75
C GLN A 251 -3.02 11.28 18.71
N ALA A 252 -2.54 10.07 18.38
CA ALA A 252 -3.14 9.25 17.33
C ALA A 252 -3.69 7.93 17.89
N ASP A 253 -4.80 7.48 17.32
CA ASP A 253 -5.41 6.19 17.59
C ASP A 253 -4.62 5.05 16.96
N LEU A 254 -4.16 5.25 15.70
CA LEU A 254 -3.30 4.32 14.97
C LEU A 254 -2.08 5.04 14.41
N ILE A 255 -0.97 4.32 14.33
CA ILE A 255 0.30 4.82 13.77
C ILE A 255 0.75 3.91 12.64
N ILE A 256 0.93 4.51 11.46
CA ILE A 256 1.59 3.90 10.32
C ILE A 256 3.02 4.44 10.27
N VAL A 257 3.99 3.54 10.25
CA VAL A 257 5.39 3.89 9.99
C VAL A 257 5.73 3.41 8.59
N TYR A 258 6.30 4.30 7.82
CA TYR A 258 6.78 4.04 6.47
C TYR A 258 8.29 4.19 6.38
N GLN A 259 8.94 3.28 5.67
CA GLN A 259 10.35 3.41 5.31
C GLN A 259 10.57 3.09 3.83
N HIS A 260 11.18 4.03 3.11
CA HIS A 260 11.75 3.78 1.80
C HIS A 260 13.15 3.24 1.96
N ASN A 261 13.40 1.99 1.55
CA ASN A 261 14.67 1.32 1.85
C ASN A 261 15.41 0.90 0.58
N HIS A 262 16.66 1.36 0.46
CA HIS A 262 17.61 0.94 -0.58
C HIS A 262 18.90 0.34 0.01
N VAL A 263 18.86 -0.17 1.24
CA VAL A 263 19.97 -0.88 1.87
C VAL A 263 19.57 -2.34 2.03
N PHE A 264 19.99 -3.19 1.11
CA PHE A 264 19.53 -4.58 0.98
C PHE A 264 20.50 -5.60 1.58
N GLY A 265 21.82 -5.39 1.48
CA GLY A 265 22.84 -6.29 2.03
C GLY A 265 23.46 -5.78 3.33
N ASN A 266 24.57 -6.39 3.74
CA ASN A 266 25.32 -6.05 4.94
C ASN A 266 26.63 -5.30 4.65
N HIS A 267 26.87 -4.90 3.41
CA HIS A 267 28.10 -4.19 3.00
C HIS A 267 27.80 -2.73 2.58
N ALA A 268 28.86 -1.91 2.47
CA ALA A 268 28.75 -0.46 2.30
C ALA A 268 27.99 -0.02 1.03
N PHE A 269 28.06 -0.80 -0.04
CA PHE A 269 27.45 -0.49 -1.34
C PHE A 269 26.24 -1.35 -1.66
N SER A 270 25.63 -1.92 -0.64
CA SER A 270 24.42 -2.72 -0.75
C SER A 270 23.23 -1.87 -1.19
N THR A 271 22.96 -1.86 -2.47
CA THR A 271 21.84 -1.13 -3.09
C THR A 271 21.13 -2.01 -4.12
N ILE A 272 19.98 -1.56 -4.62
CA ILE A 272 19.26 -2.22 -5.72
C ILE A 272 20.13 -2.51 -6.96
N PHE A 273 21.21 -1.76 -7.17
CA PHE A 273 22.09 -1.92 -8.33
C PHE A 273 23.22 -2.93 -8.10
N THR A 274 23.55 -3.22 -6.85
CA THR A 274 24.68 -4.08 -6.47
C THR A 274 24.24 -5.42 -5.92
N GLU A 275 23.02 -5.51 -5.37
CA GLU A 275 22.50 -6.73 -4.78
C GLU A 275 21.97 -7.70 -5.85
N GLY A 276 22.18 -8.99 -5.61
CA GLY A 276 21.52 -10.03 -6.37
C GLY A 276 20.01 -10.09 -6.09
N MET A 277 19.30 -10.85 -6.91
CA MET A 277 17.83 -11.00 -6.75
C MET A 277 17.46 -11.58 -5.39
N GLN A 278 18.26 -12.51 -4.86
CA GLN A 278 17.96 -13.17 -3.59
C GLN A 278 18.03 -12.20 -2.41
N GLU A 279 19.03 -11.33 -2.38
CA GLU A 279 19.21 -10.29 -1.36
C GLU A 279 18.07 -9.28 -1.40
N ARG A 280 17.55 -8.99 -2.59
CA ARG A 280 16.41 -8.07 -2.76
C ARG A 280 15.06 -8.67 -2.39
N LEU A 281 14.93 -10.01 -2.34
CA LEU A 281 13.67 -10.69 -2.05
C LEU A 281 13.36 -10.84 -0.55
N ALA A 282 14.35 -10.65 0.31
CA ALA A 282 14.19 -10.85 1.75
C ALA A 282 14.77 -9.67 2.55
N PRO A 283 14.08 -9.23 3.62
CA PRO A 283 14.65 -8.22 4.49
C PRO A 283 15.82 -8.79 5.28
N ASN A 284 16.91 -8.00 5.36
CA ASN A 284 18.07 -8.38 6.15
C ASN A 284 17.81 -8.32 7.66
N ASP A 285 18.75 -8.87 8.47
CA ASP A 285 18.60 -8.95 9.93
C ASP A 285 18.58 -7.57 10.61
N TRP A 286 19.32 -6.59 10.10
CA TRP A 286 19.27 -5.24 10.64
C TRP A 286 17.88 -4.62 10.46
N LEU A 287 17.28 -4.81 9.29
CA LEU A 287 15.98 -4.26 8.93
C LEU A 287 14.86 -4.89 9.76
N LYS A 288 14.91 -6.22 9.97
CA LYS A 288 13.97 -6.93 10.86
C LYS A 288 14.06 -6.40 12.29
N LYS A 289 15.27 -6.21 12.83
CA LYS A 289 15.48 -5.64 14.17
C LYS A 289 14.96 -4.20 14.26
N TRP A 290 15.19 -3.42 13.20
CA TRP A 290 14.72 -2.04 13.13
C TRP A 290 13.20 -1.94 13.13
N THR A 291 12.51 -2.69 12.27
CA THR A 291 11.04 -2.69 12.22
C THR A 291 10.40 -3.19 13.51
N HIS A 292 11.02 -4.16 14.19
CA HIS A 292 10.60 -4.57 15.53
C HIS A 292 10.71 -3.42 16.54
N ALA A 293 11.81 -2.65 16.49
CA ALA A 293 11.97 -1.48 17.37
C ALA A 293 10.92 -0.39 17.08
N GLU A 294 10.50 -0.20 15.83
CA GLU A 294 9.42 0.72 15.47
C GLU A 294 8.07 0.26 16.05
N VAL A 295 7.76 -1.03 15.96
CA VAL A 295 6.56 -1.61 16.59
C VAL A 295 6.62 -1.46 18.12
N ASP A 296 7.77 -1.74 18.73
CA ASP A 296 7.98 -1.61 20.18
C ASP A 296 7.91 -0.15 20.65
N ALA A 297 8.25 0.82 19.78
CA ALA A 297 8.06 2.25 20.04
C ALA A 297 6.60 2.70 19.93
N GLY A 298 5.73 1.91 19.32
CA GLY A 298 4.30 2.18 19.25
C GLY A 298 3.66 2.14 17.87
N ALA A 299 4.37 1.74 16.81
CA ALA A 299 3.77 1.55 15.48
C ALA A 299 2.66 0.47 15.51
N ASP A 300 1.55 0.73 14.83
CA ASP A 300 0.48 -0.23 14.64
C ASP A 300 0.61 -0.95 13.29
N ILE A 301 1.24 -0.29 12.31
CA ILE A 301 1.61 -0.84 11.00
C ILE A 301 3.01 -0.34 10.68
N VAL A 302 3.86 -1.23 10.14
CA VAL A 302 5.09 -0.85 9.43
C VAL A 302 4.94 -1.28 7.98
N VAL A 303 5.18 -0.36 7.05
CA VAL A 303 5.11 -0.63 5.61
C VAL A 303 6.32 -0.02 4.92
N MET A 304 6.91 -0.78 4.00
CA MET A 304 8.12 -0.37 3.30
C MET A 304 8.00 -0.55 1.80
N HIS A 305 8.82 0.19 1.07
CA HIS A 305 9.07 0.06 -0.35
C HIS A 305 10.54 0.36 -0.65
N GLY A 306 10.95 0.16 -1.90
CA GLY A 306 12.29 0.48 -2.40
C GLY A 306 12.95 -0.66 -3.16
N ALA A 307 12.61 -1.92 -2.88
CA ALA A 307 13.12 -3.06 -3.63
C ALA A 307 12.43 -3.29 -4.98
N PRO A 308 11.45 -2.52 -5.38
CA PRO A 308 10.31 -2.65 -6.29
C PRO A 308 9.79 -4.10 -6.49
N LEU A 309 9.79 -4.88 -5.44
CA LEU A 309 9.45 -6.31 -5.42
C LEU A 309 8.59 -6.61 -4.20
N LEU A 310 7.74 -7.63 -4.30
CA LEU A 310 7.05 -8.15 -3.12
C LEU A 310 8.03 -8.82 -2.17
N HIS A 311 8.00 -8.41 -0.89
CA HIS A 311 8.64 -9.09 0.23
C HIS A 311 7.61 -9.78 1.13
N GLY A 312 8.09 -10.57 2.10
CA GLY A 312 7.23 -11.24 3.07
C GLY A 312 6.51 -10.27 3.99
N ILE A 313 5.48 -10.78 4.64
CA ILE A 313 4.68 -10.08 5.64
C ILE A 313 4.88 -10.78 6.98
N GLU A 314 5.18 -10.00 8.03
CA GLU A 314 5.31 -10.48 9.40
C GLU A 314 4.18 -9.95 10.28
N ILE A 315 3.74 -10.76 11.23
CA ILE A 315 2.88 -10.33 12.34
C ILE A 315 3.71 -10.36 13.63
N TYR A 316 4.29 -9.21 13.99
CA TYR A 316 5.10 -9.07 15.19
C TYR A 316 4.29 -8.43 16.31
N ARG A 317 4.13 -9.12 17.43
CA ARG A 317 3.30 -8.67 18.59
C ARG A 317 1.89 -8.20 18.19
N GLY A 318 1.26 -8.91 17.26
CA GLY A 318 -0.07 -8.57 16.74
C GLY A 318 -0.11 -7.36 15.79
N LYS A 319 1.04 -6.85 15.35
CA LYS A 319 1.15 -5.73 14.41
C LYS A 319 1.74 -6.20 13.09
N PRO A 320 1.15 -5.81 11.93
CA PRO A 320 1.66 -6.20 10.64
C PRO A 320 2.88 -5.36 10.23
N ILE A 321 3.88 -6.04 9.70
CA ILE A 321 5.05 -5.48 9.03
C ILE A 321 5.03 -5.96 7.59
N PHE A 322 4.88 -5.03 6.64
CA PHE A 322 4.96 -5.28 5.20
C PHE A 322 6.34 -4.86 4.73
N TYR A 323 7.24 -5.83 4.52
CA TYR A 323 8.64 -5.55 4.18
C TYR A 323 8.84 -4.98 2.77
N ASP A 324 7.95 -5.22 1.84
CA ASP A 324 7.71 -4.45 0.62
C ASP A 324 6.42 -4.94 -0.05
N LEU A 325 5.59 -4.02 -0.52
CA LEU A 325 4.39 -4.33 -1.28
C LEU A 325 4.61 -4.22 -2.81
N GLY A 326 5.83 -3.89 -3.25
CA GLY A 326 6.15 -3.68 -4.66
C GLY A 326 5.61 -2.36 -5.21
N ASN A 327 5.38 -2.33 -6.49
CA ASN A 327 4.90 -1.13 -7.19
C ASN A 327 3.37 -1.06 -7.24
N PHE A 328 2.82 0.16 -7.27
CA PHE A 328 1.41 0.39 -7.55
C PHE A 328 1.22 1.17 -8.86
N ILE A 329 1.95 2.28 -9.03
CA ILE A 329 2.11 2.96 -10.31
C ILE A 329 3.59 2.97 -10.63
N TYR A 330 3.97 2.52 -11.84
CA TYR A 330 5.36 2.33 -12.18
C TYR A 330 5.66 2.84 -13.59
N ASN A 331 5.57 4.19 -13.76
CA ASN A 331 5.82 4.87 -15.05
C ASN A 331 7.33 5.01 -15.31
N VAL A 332 8.03 3.91 -15.54
CA VAL A 332 9.48 3.85 -15.77
C VAL A 332 9.80 3.47 -17.22
N PRO A 333 10.91 3.98 -17.79
CA PRO A 333 11.31 3.65 -19.15
C PRO A 333 11.77 2.19 -19.28
N PRO A 334 11.78 1.60 -20.49
CA PRO A 334 12.14 0.20 -20.71
C PRO A 334 13.66 -0.08 -20.65
N THR A 335 14.49 0.94 -20.59
CA THR A 335 15.96 0.83 -20.72
C THR A 335 16.68 0.37 -19.46
N LEU A 336 16.01 0.33 -18.33
CA LEU A 336 16.58 -0.14 -17.07
C LEU A 336 16.40 -1.66 -16.99
N THR A 337 17.44 -2.42 -17.30
CA THR A 337 17.39 -3.89 -17.41
C THR A 337 16.95 -4.59 -16.12
N TYR A 338 17.24 -4.04 -14.94
CA TYR A 338 16.76 -4.59 -13.66
C TYR A 338 15.25 -4.38 -13.45
N ILE A 339 14.61 -3.52 -14.26
CA ILE A 339 13.18 -3.25 -14.24
C ILE A 339 12.40 -4.29 -15.06
N ASP A 340 13.04 -4.96 -16.01
CA ASP A 340 12.38 -5.91 -16.90
C ASP A 340 12.14 -7.29 -16.25
N GLU A 341 12.58 -7.50 -15.02
CA GLU A 341 12.24 -8.70 -14.27
C GLU A 341 10.71 -8.78 -14.07
N PRO A 342 10.08 -9.91 -14.45
CA PRO A 342 8.61 -10.04 -14.37
C PRO A 342 8.03 -9.73 -12.98
N MET A 343 8.81 -9.95 -11.93
CA MET A 343 8.40 -9.72 -10.54
C MET A 343 8.23 -8.23 -10.20
N ASN A 344 8.89 -7.32 -10.93
CA ASN A 344 8.73 -5.87 -10.72
C ASN A 344 7.35 -5.36 -11.17
N TRP A 345 6.66 -6.15 -12.02
CA TRP A 345 5.35 -5.83 -12.57
C TRP A 345 4.21 -6.53 -11.83
N GLU A 346 4.51 -7.11 -10.67
CA GLU A 346 3.57 -7.77 -9.77
C GLU A 346 3.62 -7.14 -8.39
N SER A 347 2.45 -6.98 -7.78
CA SER A 347 2.33 -6.36 -6.47
C SER A 347 1.06 -6.85 -5.76
N ALA A 348 0.81 -6.32 -4.57
CA ALA A 348 -0.41 -6.57 -3.83
C ALA A 348 -0.89 -5.28 -3.14
N VAL A 349 -2.19 -5.09 -3.14
CA VAL A 349 -2.86 -4.10 -2.29
C VAL A 349 -3.32 -4.80 -1.02
N ALA A 350 -2.91 -4.27 0.14
CA ALA A 350 -3.31 -4.81 1.43
C ALA A 350 -4.44 -3.98 2.03
N HIS A 351 -5.55 -4.65 2.39
CA HIS A 351 -6.64 -4.06 3.14
C HIS A 351 -6.56 -4.54 4.58
N VAL A 352 -6.29 -3.62 5.49
CA VAL A 352 -6.04 -3.90 6.91
C VAL A 352 -7.14 -3.27 7.73
N GLU A 353 -7.78 -4.05 8.59
CA GLU A 353 -8.83 -3.57 9.48
C GLU A 353 -8.37 -3.60 10.93
N PHE A 354 -8.69 -2.53 11.65
CA PHE A 354 -8.45 -2.40 13.07
C PHE A 354 -9.73 -2.12 13.84
N GLN A 355 -9.87 -2.76 15.00
CA GLN A 355 -10.84 -2.38 16.02
C GLN A 355 -10.11 -1.71 17.17
N GLY A 356 -10.20 -0.39 17.26
CA GLY A 356 -9.28 0.37 18.09
C GLY A 356 -7.84 0.12 17.63
N ARG A 357 -6.99 -0.40 18.52
CA ARG A 357 -5.61 -0.77 18.20
C ARG A 357 -5.39 -2.27 17.93
N THR A 358 -6.45 -3.05 17.96
CA THR A 358 -6.37 -4.49 17.71
C THR A 358 -6.52 -4.76 16.21
N LEU A 359 -5.54 -5.45 15.64
CA LEU A 359 -5.61 -5.94 14.26
C LEU A 359 -6.76 -6.94 14.13
N HIS A 360 -7.71 -6.64 13.25
CA HIS A 360 -8.90 -7.45 13.04
C HIS A 360 -8.77 -8.39 11.83
N SER A 361 -8.31 -7.85 10.70
CA SER A 361 -8.13 -8.63 9.47
C SER A 361 -7.07 -8.03 8.56
N ILE A 362 -6.49 -8.86 7.70
CA ILE A 362 -5.67 -8.43 6.56
C ILE A 362 -6.12 -9.25 5.36
N ALA A 363 -6.64 -8.55 4.35
CA ALA A 363 -6.95 -9.12 3.05
C ALA A 363 -5.98 -8.57 1.99
N LEU A 364 -5.51 -9.44 1.11
CA LEU A 364 -4.53 -9.12 0.08
C LEU A 364 -5.15 -9.33 -1.29
N ARG A 365 -5.09 -8.30 -2.13
CA ARG A 365 -5.51 -8.34 -3.53
C ARG A 365 -4.27 -8.24 -4.41
N PRO A 366 -3.92 -9.28 -5.17
CA PRO A 366 -2.80 -9.23 -6.08
C PRO A 366 -3.13 -8.34 -7.28
N ILE A 367 -2.14 -7.61 -7.74
CA ILE A 367 -2.23 -6.73 -8.92
C ILE A 367 -1.08 -6.99 -9.88
N VAL A 368 -1.30 -6.64 -11.12
CA VAL A 368 -0.27 -6.57 -12.16
C VAL A 368 -0.25 -5.17 -12.76
N MET A 369 0.93 -4.70 -13.11
CA MET A 369 1.10 -3.45 -13.84
C MET A 369 1.26 -3.73 -15.34
N ASN A 370 0.72 -2.82 -16.18
CA ASN A 370 0.92 -2.88 -17.60
C ASN A 370 2.39 -2.61 -17.97
N ASN A 371 3.16 -3.64 -18.23
CA ASN A 371 4.59 -3.50 -18.58
C ASN A 371 4.86 -3.13 -20.04
N LEU A 372 3.85 -3.20 -20.90
CA LEU A 372 4.00 -2.92 -22.34
C LEU A 372 3.77 -1.45 -22.67
N GLY A 373 2.89 -0.75 -21.93
CA GLY A 373 2.43 0.58 -22.30
C GLY A 373 1.61 0.57 -23.62
N GLU A 374 1.18 1.75 -24.05
CA GLU A 374 0.48 1.95 -25.32
C GLU A 374 1.36 2.79 -26.27
N GLY A 375 1.46 2.39 -27.53
CA GLY A 375 2.33 3.03 -28.51
C GLY A 375 3.77 2.55 -28.43
N GLN A 376 4.71 3.39 -28.82
CA GLN A 376 6.13 3.08 -28.85
C GLN A 376 6.91 3.98 -27.87
N PRO A 377 7.95 3.47 -27.20
CA PRO A 377 8.87 4.30 -26.45
C PRO A 377 9.59 5.28 -27.39
N ASP A 378 9.92 6.46 -26.86
CA ASP A 378 10.80 7.38 -27.57
C ASP A 378 12.24 6.87 -27.44
N VAL A 379 12.85 6.45 -28.55
CA VAL A 379 14.23 5.92 -28.57
C VAL A 379 15.31 7.00 -28.38
N HIS A 380 14.95 8.28 -28.51
CA HIS A 380 15.85 9.42 -28.33
C HIS A 380 15.70 10.07 -26.96
N ASN A 381 14.52 9.93 -26.37
CA ASN A 381 14.19 10.44 -25.03
C ASN A 381 13.28 9.45 -24.31
N GLU A 382 13.85 8.50 -23.65
CA GLU A 382 13.10 7.46 -22.92
C GLU A 382 12.22 8.00 -21.78
N TYR A 383 12.52 9.20 -21.29
CA TYR A 383 11.74 9.91 -20.29
C TYR A 383 10.73 10.89 -20.91
N ALA A 384 10.60 10.91 -22.24
CA ALA A 384 9.64 11.78 -22.91
C ALA A 384 8.22 11.54 -22.38
N SER A 385 7.52 12.63 -22.13
CA SER A 385 6.11 12.60 -21.81
C SER A 385 5.30 12.17 -23.05
N ASN A 386 5.11 10.87 -23.22
CA ASN A 386 4.40 10.26 -24.34
C ASN A 386 3.41 9.19 -23.84
N GLN A 387 2.54 8.73 -24.72
CA GLN A 387 1.49 7.76 -24.40
C GLN A 387 2.06 6.44 -23.86
N PHE A 388 3.19 5.98 -24.41
CA PHE A 388 3.85 4.76 -23.92
C PHE A 388 4.21 4.86 -22.43
N LEU A 389 4.92 5.92 -22.04
CA LEU A 389 5.35 6.10 -20.65
C LEU A 389 4.18 6.36 -19.71
N HIS A 390 3.14 7.06 -20.18
CA HIS A 390 1.96 7.39 -19.35
C HIS A 390 1.06 6.20 -19.09
N THR A 391 1.05 5.19 -19.95
CA THR A 391 0.20 3.99 -19.81
C THR A 391 0.97 2.78 -19.32
N ARG A 392 2.31 2.81 -19.37
CA ARG A 392 3.15 1.79 -18.75
C ARG A 392 3.09 1.88 -17.23
N GLY A 393 3.04 0.75 -16.56
CA GLY A 393 3.05 0.67 -15.10
C GLY A 393 1.75 1.03 -14.41
N LEU A 394 0.63 1.09 -15.14
CA LEU A 394 -0.69 1.27 -14.55
C LEU A 394 -1.21 -0.05 -13.98
N PRO A 395 -1.76 -0.06 -12.75
CA PRO A 395 -2.19 -1.27 -12.08
C PRO A 395 -3.55 -1.76 -12.57
N SER A 396 -3.70 -3.08 -12.56
CA SER A 396 -4.97 -3.76 -12.70
C SER A 396 -5.06 -4.98 -11.78
N PRO A 397 -6.26 -5.47 -11.40
CA PRO A 397 -6.39 -6.70 -10.64
C PRO A 397 -5.73 -7.87 -11.36
N ALA A 398 -4.91 -8.66 -10.69
CA ALA A 398 -4.52 -9.98 -11.17
C ALA A 398 -5.70 -10.95 -10.94
N THR A 399 -5.94 -11.86 -11.89
CA THR A 399 -7.02 -12.84 -11.83
C THR A 399 -6.56 -14.24 -12.19
N GLY A 400 -7.31 -15.26 -11.75
CA GLY A 400 -7.09 -16.67 -12.10
C GLY A 400 -5.68 -17.16 -11.73
N ALA A 401 -5.03 -17.85 -12.66
CA ALA A 401 -3.70 -18.44 -12.43
C ALA A 401 -2.63 -17.39 -12.05
N ARG A 402 -2.73 -16.17 -12.58
CA ARG A 402 -1.76 -15.10 -12.24
C ARG A 402 -1.96 -14.61 -10.81
N ALA A 403 -3.20 -14.45 -10.37
CA ALA A 403 -3.49 -14.11 -8.97
C ALA A 403 -2.97 -15.18 -8.02
N GLY A 404 -3.26 -16.45 -8.31
CA GLY A 404 -2.76 -17.59 -7.55
C GLY A 404 -1.24 -17.57 -7.42
N TYR A 405 -0.52 -17.41 -8.53
CA TYR A 405 0.95 -17.35 -8.54
C TYR A 405 1.51 -16.23 -7.65
N ILE A 406 0.96 -15.01 -7.75
CA ILE A 406 1.43 -13.87 -6.94
C ILE A 406 1.19 -14.12 -5.45
N LEU A 407 -0.01 -14.63 -5.09
CA LEU A 407 -0.38 -14.89 -3.70
C LEU A 407 0.41 -16.05 -3.09
N GLU A 408 0.65 -17.13 -3.84
CA GLU A 408 1.49 -18.23 -3.43
C GLU A 408 2.93 -17.80 -3.20
N ARG A 409 3.50 -16.98 -4.11
CA ARG A 409 4.83 -16.39 -3.93
C ARG A 409 4.90 -15.53 -2.67
N LEU A 410 3.91 -14.65 -2.44
CA LEU A 410 3.88 -13.82 -1.25
C LEU A 410 3.77 -14.67 0.04
N ALA A 411 3.01 -15.77 -0.01
CA ALA A 411 2.93 -16.71 1.09
C ALA A 411 4.28 -17.41 1.34
N GLU A 412 5.01 -17.80 0.29
CA GLU A 412 6.37 -18.37 0.42
C GLU A 412 7.35 -17.39 1.05
N LEU A 413 7.37 -16.12 0.58
CA LEU A 413 8.20 -15.07 1.14
C LEU A 413 7.86 -14.76 2.62
N SER A 414 6.65 -15.10 3.06
CA SER A 414 6.19 -14.85 4.43
C SER A 414 6.40 -16.06 5.37
N LYS A 415 6.83 -17.22 4.86
CA LYS A 415 7.10 -18.41 5.68
C LYS A 415 8.14 -18.21 6.78
N PRO A 416 9.27 -17.49 6.54
CA PRO A 416 10.25 -17.23 7.57
C PRO A 416 9.70 -16.53 8.81
N PHE A 417 8.59 -15.79 8.65
CA PHE A 417 7.89 -15.09 9.72
C PHE A 417 6.74 -15.90 10.34
N ALA A 418 6.55 -17.15 9.91
CA ALA A 418 5.44 -18.01 10.32
C ALA A 418 4.05 -17.42 10.02
N THR A 419 3.95 -16.46 9.10
CA THR A 419 2.70 -15.87 8.64
C THR A 419 1.98 -16.82 7.71
N LYS A 420 0.71 -17.11 7.99
CA LYS A 420 -0.08 -18.09 7.24
C LYS A 420 -1.15 -17.40 6.41
N PHE A 421 -1.25 -17.81 5.16
CA PHE A 421 -2.23 -17.32 4.21
C PHE A 421 -3.36 -18.32 4.01
N GLU A 422 -4.55 -17.80 3.79
CA GLU A 422 -5.69 -18.55 3.25
C GLU A 422 -6.07 -17.94 1.91
N ILE A 423 -5.72 -18.63 0.82
CA ILE A 423 -5.98 -18.16 -0.54
C ILE A 423 -7.37 -18.67 -0.95
N LYS A 424 -8.26 -17.73 -1.37
CA LYS A 424 -9.64 -17.99 -1.81
C LYS A 424 -9.90 -17.26 -3.14
N GLY A 425 -9.88 -17.98 -4.24
CA GLY A 425 -9.97 -17.38 -5.57
C GLY A 425 -8.82 -16.41 -5.81
N ASP A 426 -9.14 -15.18 -6.18
CA ASP A 426 -8.17 -14.14 -6.50
C ASP A 426 -7.77 -13.27 -5.28
N LEU A 427 -8.06 -13.71 -4.07
CA LEU A 427 -7.76 -13.00 -2.83
C LEU A 427 -7.05 -13.91 -1.84
N ALA A 428 -6.30 -13.32 -0.90
CA ALA A 428 -5.79 -14.04 0.26
C ALA A 428 -6.12 -13.27 1.55
N GLU A 429 -6.32 -14.02 2.62
CA GLU A 429 -6.43 -13.51 3.99
C GLU A 429 -5.26 -14.02 4.83
N ILE A 430 -4.73 -13.17 5.70
CA ILE A 430 -3.73 -13.60 6.67
C ILE A 430 -4.46 -14.17 7.88
N LYS A 431 -4.11 -15.42 8.25
CA LYS A 431 -4.64 -16.06 9.46
C LYS A 431 -4.00 -15.46 10.69
N LEU A 432 -4.74 -14.65 11.41
CA LEU A 432 -4.32 -14.12 12.70
C LEU A 432 -4.46 -15.21 13.76
N ARG A 433 -3.49 -15.30 14.67
CA ARG A 433 -3.58 -16.22 15.81
C ARG A 433 -4.64 -15.70 16.78
N ALA A 434 -5.52 -16.59 17.26
CA ALA A 434 -6.44 -16.23 18.34
C ALA A 434 -5.62 -15.91 19.61
N GLY A 435 -5.70 -14.68 20.10
CA GLY A 435 -5.12 -14.30 21.38
C GLY A 435 -3.79 -13.52 21.37
N ASN A 436 -3.47 -12.83 20.27
CA ASN A 436 -2.38 -11.83 20.29
C ASN A 436 -2.92 -10.42 20.42
#